data_3c9ed2c2341a2e7602f03f2bc42d37ca
#
_entry.id   3c9ed2c2341a2e7602f03f2bc42d37ca
#
_cell.length_a   1.000
_cell.length_b   1.000
_cell.length_c   1.000
_cell.angle_alpha   90.00
_cell.angle_beta   90.00
_cell.angle_gamma   90.00
#
_symmetry.space_group_name_H-M   'P 1'
#
loop_
_entity.id
_entity.type
_entity.pdbx_description
1 polymer ?
#
loop_
_entity_poly.entity_id
_entity_poly.type
_entity_poly.pdbx_seq_one_letter_code
_entity_poly.pdbx_strand_id
1 'polypeptide(L)'
;MAITINGKSIKEIEEELRQPFPDSVLVNGPSGNKAIPISAYESRMDSVIGTFNYDFITSQAKLEQIKDKYMFHVTSSIVIYDDNRNPILTKSAAGGCNVIILTGKDESERQAKSMKSDLDTAVSESYKNCCQKLGIGIQQIRDLQKGKNKDQDNRNPKGSTFQKNENERISVRFLSKPISNPKYISATVVDIDTGEKYTFMVLNKQTDAFVEKSTLNAVCDGLYAGKEVQFFGKRTEFRGEPQILFSSWK
;
A
#
# COMPACT_ATOMS: atom_id res chain seq x y z
N MET A 1 13.03 -8.91 -45.11
CA MET A 1 11.91 -9.71 -44.56
C MET A 1 11.27 -8.93 -43.44
N ALA A 2 9.95 -8.97 -43.34
CA ALA A 2 9.27 -8.37 -42.15
C ALA A 2 9.54 -9.24 -40.93
N ILE A 3 9.75 -8.57 -39.77
CA ILE A 3 9.92 -9.27 -38.49
C ILE A 3 8.53 -9.76 -38.05
N THR A 4 8.43 -11.06 -37.77
CA THR A 4 7.22 -11.67 -37.22
C THR A 4 7.52 -12.39 -35.92
N ILE A 5 6.53 -12.48 -35.03
CA ILE A 5 6.55 -13.22 -33.78
C ILE A 5 5.26 -14.04 -33.71
N ASN A 6 5.38 -15.35 -33.57
CA ASN A 6 4.23 -16.25 -33.59
C ASN A 6 3.34 -16.02 -34.82
N GLY A 7 3.96 -15.79 -36.00
CA GLY A 7 3.32 -15.53 -37.28
C GLY A 7 2.62 -14.15 -37.39
N LYS A 8 2.72 -13.28 -36.39
CA LYS A 8 2.08 -11.96 -36.36
C LYS A 8 3.08 -10.84 -36.57
N SER A 9 2.64 -9.73 -37.14
CA SER A 9 3.43 -8.51 -37.24
C SER A 9 3.59 -7.84 -35.86
N ILE A 10 4.63 -7.02 -35.71
CA ILE A 10 4.88 -6.27 -34.45
C ILE A 10 3.67 -5.41 -34.05
N LYS A 11 2.99 -4.82 -35.05
CA LYS A 11 1.82 -3.97 -34.78
C LYS A 11 0.63 -4.77 -34.22
N GLU A 12 0.34 -5.93 -34.79
CA GLU A 12 -0.71 -6.83 -34.29
C GLU A 12 -0.40 -7.27 -32.84
N ILE A 13 0.85 -7.61 -32.57
CA ILE A 13 1.30 -7.97 -31.21
C ILE A 13 1.12 -6.82 -30.22
N GLU A 14 1.53 -5.60 -30.58
CA GLU A 14 1.34 -4.44 -29.71
C GLU A 14 -0.14 -4.16 -29.41
N GLU A 15 -1.02 -4.30 -30.40
CA GLU A 15 -2.45 -4.13 -30.24
C GLU A 15 -3.04 -5.20 -29.32
N GLU A 16 -2.68 -6.47 -29.49
CA GLU A 16 -3.16 -7.58 -28.67
C GLU A 16 -2.64 -7.51 -27.22
N LEU A 17 -1.36 -7.15 -27.00
CA LEU A 17 -0.80 -7.00 -25.67
C LEU A 17 -1.50 -5.89 -24.86
N ARG A 18 -1.95 -4.82 -25.54
CA ARG A 18 -2.62 -3.67 -24.91
C ARG A 18 -4.11 -3.90 -24.64
N GLN A 19 -4.71 -4.97 -25.13
CA GLN A 19 -6.11 -5.27 -24.87
C GLN A 19 -6.38 -5.38 -23.37
N PRO A 20 -7.46 -4.79 -22.85
CA PRO A 20 -7.79 -4.91 -21.43
C PRO A 20 -8.14 -6.39 -21.10
N PHE A 21 -7.93 -6.77 -19.86
CA PHE A 21 -8.41 -8.03 -19.33
C PHE A 21 -9.91 -7.95 -19.04
N PRO A 22 -10.69 -9.01 -19.31
CA PRO A 22 -12.08 -9.08 -18.89
C PRO A 22 -12.21 -8.94 -17.36
N ASP A 23 -13.30 -8.35 -16.90
CA ASP A 23 -13.56 -8.19 -15.45
C ASP A 23 -13.60 -9.51 -14.69
N SER A 24 -13.97 -10.62 -15.35
CA SER A 24 -13.96 -11.97 -14.81
C SER A 24 -12.58 -12.51 -14.44
N VAL A 25 -11.53 -11.94 -15.02
CA VAL A 25 -10.12 -12.31 -14.74
C VAL A 25 -9.58 -11.56 -13.52
N LEU A 26 -10.18 -10.44 -13.17
CA LEU A 26 -9.71 -9.61 -12.06
C LEU A 26 -10.02 -10.29 -10.70
N VAL A 27 -9.04 -10.30 -9.82
CA VAL A 27 -9.17 -10.82 -8.46
C VAL A 27 -9.20 -9.70 -7.42
N ASN A 28 -9.75 -9.98 -6.24
CA ASN A 28 -9.67 -9.06 -5.13
C ASN A 28 -8.28 -9.15 -4.47
N GLY A 29 -7.52 -8.06 -4.51
CA GLY A 29 -6.26 -7.93 -3.79
C GLY A 29 -6.46 -7.76 -2.27
N PRO A 30 -5.36 -7.77 -1.49
CA PRO A 30 -5.40 -7.71 -0.01
C PRO A 30 -6.17 -6.52 0.58
N SER A 31 -6.29 -5.42 -0.18
CA SER A 31 -7.02 -4.21 0.23
C SER A 31 -8.44 -4.14 -0.34
N GLY A 32 -9.00 -5.25 -0.81
CA GLY A 32 -10.31 -5.29 -1.47
C GLY A 32 -10.34 -4.66 -2.87
N ASN A 33 -9.18 -4.27 -3.39
CA ASN A 33 -9.08 -3.68 -4.72
C ASN A 33 -8.96 -4.76 -5.80
N LYS A 34 -9.57 -4.52 -6.95
CA LYS A 34 -9.36 -5.39 -8.12
C LYS A 34 -7.90 -5.33 -8.56
N ALA A 35 -7.34 -6.49 -8.86
CA ALA A 35 -5.97 -6.67 -9.33
C ALA A 35 -5.93 -7.70 -10.46
N ILE A 36 -4.97 -7.55 -11.36
CA ILE A 36 -4.70 -8.54 -12.40
C ILE A 36 -3.78 -9.60 -11.79
N PRO A 37 -4.19 -10.89 -11.73
CA PRO A 37 -3.34 -11.97 -11.23
C PRO A 37 -2.16 -12.25 -12.18
N ILE A 38 -1.08 -12.83 -11.64
CA ILE A 38 0.11 -13.15 -12.44
C ILE A 38 -0.23 -14.10 -13.59
N SER A 39 -1.08 -15.09 -13.36
CA SER A 39 -1.51 -16.06 -14.37
C SER A 39 -2.16 -15.41 -15.60
N ALA A 40 -2.81 -14.25 -15.45
CA ALA A 40 -3.37 -13.53 -16.57
C ALA A 40 -2.27 -12.90 -17.45
N TYR A 41 -1.19 -12.40 -16.85
CA TYR A 41 -0.03 -11.90 -17.59
C TYR A 41 0.67 -13.04 -18.33
N GLU A 42 0.89 -14.17 -17.67
CA GLU A 42 1.48 -15.37 -18.26
C GLU A 42 0.65 -15.86 -19.45
N SER A 43 -0.66 -16.05 -19.24
CA SER A 43 -1.59 -16.46 -20.31
C SER A 43 -1.59 -15.49 -21.50
N ARG A 44 -1.51 -14.17 -21.26
CA ARG A 44 -1.43 -13.16 -22.32
C ARG A 44 -0.10 -13.25 -23.07
N MET A 45 1.01 -13.43 -22.39
CA MET A 45 2.32 -13.62 -23.00
C MET A 45 2.33 -14.87 -23.87
N ASP A 46 1.86 -15.99 -23.36
CA ASP A 46 1.80 -17.26 -24.09
C ASP A 46 0.90 -17.20 -25.32
N SER A 47 -0.27 -16.54 -25.20
CA SER A 47 -1.23 -16.47 -26.32
C SER A 47 -0.80 -15.51 -27.42
N VAL A 48 -0.11 -14.42 -27.09
CA VAL A 48 0.23 -13.37 -28.06
C VAL A 48 1.64 -13.56 -28.61
N ILE A 49 2.62 -13.74 -27.73
CA ILE A 49 4.03 -13.90 -28.10
C ILE A 49 4.34 -15.36 -28.48
N GLY A 50 3.70 -16.32 -27.79
CA GLY A 50 4.01 -17.76 -27.90
C GLY A 50 5.05 -18.17 -26.87
N THR A 51 4.80 -19.28 -26.19
CA THR A 51 5.62 -19.80 -25.08
C THR A 51 7.11 -19.97 -25.44
N PHE A 52 7.43 -20.24 -26.69
CA PHE A 52 8.81 -20.43 -27.15
C PHE A 52 9.47 -19.15 -27.68
N ASN A 53 8.75 -18.07 -27.79
CA ASN A 53 9.26 -16.82 -28.37
C ASN A 53 9.63 -15.77 -27.30
N TYR A 54 9.66 -16.14 -26.03
CA TYR A 54 10.22 -15.28 -24.99
C TYR A 54 10.92 -16.08 -23.90
N ASP A 55 11.87 -15.44 -23.23
CA ASP A 55 12.50 -15.93 -22.01
C ASP A 55 12.25 -14.94 -20.87
N PHE A 56 11.99 -15.48 -19.70
CA PHE A 56 11.97 -14.72 -18.45
C PHE A 56 13.23 -15.04 -17.65
N ILE A 57 14.10 -14.05 -17.52
CA ILE A 57 15.41 -14.19 -16.88
C ILE A 57 15.37 -13.38 -15.56
N THR A 58 15.64 -14.03 -14.45
CA THR A 58 15.69 -13.42 -13.13
C THR A 58 17.12 -13.32 -12.64
N SER A 59 17.51 -12.15 -12.13
CA SER A 59 18.78 -11.99 -11.44
C SER A 59 18.75 -12.68 -10.07
N GLN A 60 19.92 -12.81 -9.45
CA GLN A 60 19.99 -13.26 -8.07
C GLN A 60 19.17 -12.31 -7.17
N ALA A 61 18.33 -12.89 -6.33
CA ALA A 61 17.59 -12.13 -5.33
C ALA A 61 18.55 -11.55 -4.28
N LYS A 62 18.33 -10.30 -3.92
CA LYS A 62 19.04 -9.62 -2.83
C LYS A 62 18.10 -9.43 -1.67
N LEU A 63 18.56 -9.80 -0.47
CA LEU A 63 17.89 -9.47 0.78
C LEU A 63 18.57 -8.24 1.36
N GLU A 64 17.83 -7.13 1.47
CA GLU A 64 18.32 -5.89 2.02
C GLU A 64 17.59 -5.56 3.32
N GLN A 65 18.35 -5.04 4.29
CA GLN A 65 17.77 -4.49 5.52
C GLN A 65 17.69 -2.98 5.41
N ILE A 66 16.48 -2.45 5.53
CA ILE A 66 16.21 -1.02 5.55
C ILE A 66 15.58 -0.68 6.90
N LYS A 67 16.40 -0.12 7.80
CA LYS A 67 16.03 0.13 9.23
C LYS A 67 15.67 -1.20 9.91
N ASP A 68 14.42 -1.35 10.35
CA ASP A 68 13.85 -2.50 11.04
C ASP A 68 13.15 -3.51 10.11
N LYS A 69 13.22 -3.29 8.80
CA LYS A 69 12.56 -4.12 7.78
C LYS A 69 13.54 -4.81 6.88
N TYR A 70 13.20 -6.03 6.49
CA TYR A 70 13.89 -6.77 5.45
C TYR A 70 13.05 -6.80 4.19
N MET A 71 13.70 -6.67 3.04
CA MET A 71 13.04 -6.66 1.74
C MET A 71 13.84 -7.50 0.75
N PHE A 72 13.15 -8.36 0.02
CA PHE A 72 13.71 -8.98 -1.18
C PHE A 72 13.63 -8.01 -2.35
N HIS A 73 14.74 -7.87 -3.06
CA HIS A 73 14.83 -7.19 -4.35
C HIS A 73 15.24 -8.17 -5.43
N VAL A 74 14.50 -8.17 -6.53
CA VAL A 74 14.76 -9.00 -7.71
C VAL A 74 14.68 -8.08 -8.92
N THR A 75 15.64 -8.22 -9.85
CA THR A 75 15.54 -7.61 -11.17
C THR A 75 15.36 -8.73 -12.18
N SER A 76 14.35 -8.60 -13.03
CA SER A 76 14.08 -9.58 -14.07
C SER A 76 14.00 -8.91 -15.43
N SER A 77 14.18 -9.71 -16.47
CA SER A 77 14.09 -9.29 -17.85
C SER A 77 13.23 -10.27 -18.64
N ILE A 78 12.39 -9.73 -19.50
CA ILE A 78 11.73 -10.50 -20.57
C ILE A 78 12.47 -10.19 -21.85
N VAL A 79 12.97 -11.24 -22.51
CA VAL A 79 13.58 -11.17 -23.85
C VAL A 79 12.61 -11.77 -24.84
N ILE A 80 12.24 -11.02 -25.86
CA ILE A 80 11.34 -11.47 -26.91
C ILE A 80 12.16 -11.76 -28.18
N TYR A 81 11.85 -12.87 -28.84
CA TYR A 81 12.49 -13.35 -30.03
C TYR A 81 11.53 -13.33 -31.22
N ASP A 82 12.07 -13.12 -32.41
CA ASP A 82 11.33 -13.36 -33.67
C ASP A 82 11.16 -14.87 -33.96
N ASP A 83 10.42 -15.20 -35.01
CA ASP A 83 10.19 -16.59 -35.43
C ASP A 83 11.50 -17.33 -35.83
N ASN A 84 12.59 -16.60 -36.04
CA ASN A 84 13.94 -17.15 -36.29
C ASN A 84 14.80 -17.22 -35.06
N ARG A 85 14.24 -16.94 -33.85
CA ARG A 85 14.93 -16.94 -32.56
C ARG A 85 15.98 -15.82 -32.43
N ASN A 86 15.90 -14.74 -33.19
CA ASN A 86 16.70 -13.57 -32.97
C ASN A 86 16.07 -12.70 -31.86
N PRO A 87 16.85 -12.23 -30.87
CA PRO A 87 16.32 -11.31 -29.85
C PRO A 87 15.99 -9.96 -30.47
N ILE A 88 14.76 -9.50 -30.31
CA ILE A 88 14.27 -8.25 -30.92
C ILE A 88 13.91 -7.20 -29.86
N LEU A 89 13.60 -7.62 -28.64
CA LEU A 89 13.22 -6.71 -27.57
C LEU A 89 13.58 -7.27 -26.21
N THR A 90 14.14 -6.44 -25.35
CA THR A 90 14.34 -6.76 -23.92
C THR A 90 13.71 -5.70 -23.06
N LYS A 91 12.91 -6.11 -22.08
CA LYS A 91 12.35 -5.24 -21.04
C LYS A 91 12.75 -5.76 -19.68
N SER A 92 13.38 -4.90 -18.88
CA SER A 92 13.80 -5.23 -17.51
C SER A 92 13.03 -4.41 -16.48
N ALA A 93 12.70 -5.02 -15.36
CA ALA A 93 12.04 -4.36 -14.25
C ALA A 93 12.46 -4.99 -12.91
N ALA A 94 12.40 -4.18 -11.87
CA ALA A 94 12.58 -4.64 -10.50
C ALA A 94 11.24 -5.03 -9.89
N GLY A 95 11.28 -6.03 -9.00
CA GLY A 95 10.23 -6.38 -8.07
C GLY A 95 10.77 -6.46 -6.66
N GLY A 96 9.91 -6.28 -5.67
CA GLY A 96 10.33 -6.36 -4.27
C GLY A 96 9.19 -6.82 -3.38
N CYS A 97 9.55 -7.47 -2.28
CA CYS A 97 8.60 -7.89 -1.26
C CYS A 97 9.19 -7.68 0.13
N ASN A 98 8.40 -7.09 1.03
CA ASN A 98 8.79 -7.02 2.44
C ASN A 98 8.72 -8.41 3.07
N VAL A 99 9.79 -8.82 3.75
CA VAL A 99 9.79 -10.05 4.54
C VAL A 99 8.94 -9.84 5.79
N ILE A 100 7.95 -10.72 5.97
CA ILE A 100 7.09 -10.70 7.16
C ILE A 100 7.82 -11.38 8.30
N ILE A 101 8.24 -10.59 9.29
CA ILE A 101 8.87 -11.10 10.51
C ILE A 101 7.80 -11.23 11.59
N LEU A 102 7.65 -12.45 12.11
CA LEU A 102 6.84 -12.68 13.30
C LEU A 102 7.65 -12.21 14.52
N THR A 103 7.09 -11.28 15.27
CA THR A 103 7.70 -10.80 16.51
C THR A 103 7.32 -11.74 17.64
N GLY A 104 8.31 -12.48 18.17
CA GLY A 104 8.24 -13.14 19.47
C GLY A 104 8.36 -12.13 20.62
N LYS A 105 8.24 -12.61 21.87
CA LYS A 105 8.42 -11.77 23.07
C LYS A 105 9.85 -11.23 23.19
N ASP A 106 10.83 -11.99 22.70
CA ASP A 106 12.26 -11.65 22.67
C ASP A 106 12.78 -11.52 21.26
N GLU A 107 13.85 -10.75 21.05
CA GLU A 107 14.51 -10.59 19.74
C GLU A 107 15.00 -11.91 19.13
N SER A 108 15.40 -12.86 19.99
CA SER A 108 15.84 -14.22 19.60
C SER A 108 14.72 -15.09 19.01
N GLU A 109 13.45 -14.74 19.26
CA GLU A 109 12.28 -15.44 18.76
C GLU A 109 11.74 -14.88 17.43
N ARG A 110 12.39 -13.85 16.89
CA ARG A 110 12.00 -13.26 15.60
C ARG A 110 12.31 -14.25 14.47
N GLN A 111 11.27 -14.72 13.81
CA GLN A 111 11.37 -15.62 12.67
C GLN A 111 10.65 -15.06 11.45
N ALA A 112 11.25 -15.25 10.27
CA ALA A 112 10.56 -14.95 9.03
C ALA A 112 9.39 -15.92 8.85
N LYS A 113 8.20 -15.41 8.58
CA LYS A 113 6.98 -16.21 8.41
C LYS A 113 7.11 -17.19 7.25
N SER A 114 7.62 -16.74 6.10
CA SER A 114 7.86 -17.56 4.93
C SER A 114 8.77 -16.84 3.93
N MET A 115 10.07 -16.98 4.08
CA MET A 115 11.04 -16.35 3.15
C MET A 115 10.83 -16.80 1.70
N LYS A 116 10.46 -18.09 1.49
CA LYS A 116 10.19 -18.60 0.15
C LYS A 116 9.01 -17.87 -0.49
N SER A 117 7.89 -17.75 0.20
CA SER A 117 6.69 -17.04 -0.32
C SER A 117 6.97 -15.57 -0.59
N ASP A 118 7.78 -14.91 0.26
CA ASP A 118 8.17 -13.51 0.09
C ASP A 118 9.08 -13.34 -1.14
N LEU A 119 10.00 -14.28 -1.37
CA LEU A 119 10.83 -14.31 -2.57
C LEU A 119 9.99 -14.55 -3.83
N ASP A 120 9.10 -15.54 -3.81
CA ASP A 120 8.20 -15.85 -4.94
C ASP A 120 7.33 -14.63 -5.28
N THR A 121 6.91 -13.87 -4.26
CA THR A 121 6.18 -12.62 -4.44
C THR A 121 7.03 -11.54 -5.13
N ALA A 122 8.30 -11.38 -4.73
CA ALA A 122 9.21 -10.43 -5.36
C ALA A 122 9.48 -10.77 -6.84
N VAL A 123 9.67 -12.06 -7.14
CA VAL A 123 9.84 -12.56 -8.53
C VAL A 123 8.57 -12.29 -9.35
N SER A 124 7.41 -12.64 -8.82
CA SER A 124 6.11 -12.43 -9.47
C SER A 124 5.86 -10.94 -9.74
N GLU A 125 6.24 -10.07 -8.82
CA GLU A 125 6.11 -8.62 -8.99
C GLU A 125 7.05 -8.10 -10.08
N SER A 126 8.30 -8.60 -10.15
CA SER A 126 9.24 -8.23 -11.21
C SER A 126 8.75 -8.66 -12.60
N TYR A 127 8.14 -9.86 -12.71
CA TYR A 127 7.53 -10.35 -13.96
C TYR A 127 6.37 -9.45 -14.41
N LYS A 128 5.43 -9.16 -13.52
CA LYS A 128 4.31 -8.24 -13.81
C LYS A 128 4.80 -6.88 -14.28
N ASN A 129 5.83 -6.33 -13.61
CA ASN A 129 6.42 -5.05 -13.98
C ASN A 129 7.10 -5.09 -15.37
N CYS A 130 7.72 -6.21 -15.76
CA CYS A 130 8.23 -6.41 -17.11
C CYS A 130 7.07 -6.44 -18.14
N CYS A 131 6.00 -7.19 -17.86
CA CYS A 131 4.82 -7.26 -18.73
C CYS A 131 4.14 -5.90 -18.89
N GLN A 132 4.05 -5.10 -17.83
CA GLN A 132 3.53 -3.73 -17.92
C GLN A 132 4.38 -2.84 -18.83
N LYS A 133 5.71 -3.01 -18.83
CA LYS A 133 6.60 -2.30 -19.78
C LYS A 133 6.42 -2.74 -21.25
N LEU A 134 5.80 -3.89 -21.48
CA LEU A 134 5.34 -4.33 -22.80
C LEU A 134 3.95 -3.78 -23.14
N GLY A 135 3.27 -3.10 -22.22
CA GLY A 135 1.94 -2.53 -22.42
C GLY A 135 0.80 -3.35 -21.81
N ILE A 136 1.09 -4.57 -21.30
CA ILE A 136 0.05 -5.47 -20.80
C ILE A 136 -0.58 -4.90 -19.53
N GLY A 137 -1.89 -4.66 -19.56
CA GLY A 137 -2.70 -4.25 -18.41
C GLY A 137 -2.38 -2.85 -17.85
N ILE A 138 -1.41 -2.11 -18.40
CA ILE A 138 -0.97 -0.84 -17.81
C ILE A 138 -2.08 0.22 -17.76
N GLN A 139 -2.89 0.31 -18.82
CA GLN A 139 -4.00 1.26 -18.86
C GLN A 139 -5.09 0.87 -17.86
N GLN A 140 -5.44 -0.42 -17.81
CA GLN A 140 -6.43 -0.94 -16.88
C GLN A 140 -6.01 -0.74 -15.42
N ILE A 141 -4.74 -0.95 -15.08
CA ILE A 141 -4.22 -0.67 -13.73
C ILE A 141 -4.35 0.81 -13.40
N ARG A 142 -4.00 1.70 -14.34
CA ARG A 142 -4.15 3.14 -14.15
C ARG A 142 -5.61 3.55 -13.94
N ASP A 143 -6.54 2.93 -14.65
CA ASP A 143 -7.96 3.22 -14.52
C ASP A 143 -8.55 2.67 -13.22
N LEU A 144 -8.13 1.47 -12.80
CA LEU A 144 -8.44 0.93 -11.48
C LEU A 144 -7.88 1.79 -10.34
N GLN A 145 -6.71 2.41 -10.53
CA GLN A 145 -6.13 3.36 -9.57
C GLN A 145 -6.84 4.71 -9.56
N LYS A 146 -7.26 5.22 -10.74
CA LYS A 146 -8.04 6.46 -10.83
C LYS A 146 -9.45 6.31 -10.27
N GLY A 147 -10.08 5.15 -10.46
CA GLY A 147 -11.36 4.82 -9.84
C GLY A 147 -11.30 4.91 -8.32
N LYS A 148 -10.17 4.50 -7.71
CA LYS A 148 -9.97 4.65 -6.25
C LYS A 148 -10.01 6.10 -5.77
N ASN A 149 -9.40 7.01 -6.52
CA ASN A 149 -9.42 8.43 -6.15
C ASN A 149 -10.83 9.02 -6.29
N LYS A 150 -11.62 8.54 -7.26
CA LYS A 150 -13.03 8.94 -7.41
C LYS A 150 -13.94 8.27 -6.38
N ASP A 151 -13.70 7.01 -6.03
CA ASP A 151 -14.48 6.32 -5.00
C ASP A 151 -14.09 6.74 -3.58
N GLN A 152 -12.88 7.24 -3.37
CA GLN A 152 -12.52 7.93 -2.13
C GLN A 152 -13.20 9.29 -2.03
N ASP A 153 -13.37 10.01 -3.15
CA ASP A 153 -14.17 11.23 -3.20
C ASP A 153 -15.68 10.97 -3.14
N ASN A 154 -16.16 9.79 -3.58
CA ASN A 154 -17.60 9.44 -3.58
C ASN A 154 -18.04 8.53 -2.42
N ARG A 155 -17.13 8.04 -1.56
CA ARG A 155 -17.50 7.36 -0.31
C ARG A 155 -17.76 8.32 0.85
N ASN A 156 -18.26 9.50 0.53
CA ASN A 156 -18.99 10.30 1.50
C ASN A 156 -20.41 9.73 1.58
N PRO A 157 -20.81 9.07 2.67
CA PRO A 157 -22.22 8.85 2.91
C PRO A 157 -22.89 10.23 2.91
N LYS A 158 -23.97 10.34 2.16
CA LYS A 158 -24.86 11.51 2.19
C LYS A 158 -25.09 11.88 3.67
N GLY A 159 -24.53 12.98 4.11
CA GLY A 159 -24.81 13.52 5.43
C GLY A 159 -23.65 14.12 6.20
N SER A 160 -22.43 14.16 5.69
CA SER A 160 -21.43 15.04 6.30
C SER A 160 -20.80 15.89 5.22
N THR A 161 -21.12 17.14 5.25
CA THR A 161 -20.38 18.23 4.63
C THR A 161 -18.98 18.22 5.23
N PHE A 162 -18.06 17.44 4.63
CA PHE A 162 -16.64 17.62 4.91
C PHE A 162 -16.23 18.95 4.28
N GLN A 163 -16.49 20.02 5.02
CA GLN A 163 -15.70 21.21 4.88
C GLN A 163 -14.24 20.78 5.02
N LYS A 164 -13.38 21.36 4.20
CA LYS A 164 -11.93 21.39 4.32
C LYS A 164 -11.64 22.04 5.67
N ASN A 165 -11.82 21.28 6.75
CA ASN A 165 -11.65 21.80 8.09
C ASN A 165 -10.17 21.91 8.33
N GLU A 166 -9.69 23.11 8.34
CA GLU A 166 -8.48 23.52 9.03
C GLU A 166 -8.50 22.92 10.45
N ASN A 167 -7.35 22.55 10.97
CA ASN A 167 -7.25 22.08 12.34
C ASN A 167 -7.91 23.09 13.25
N GLU A 168 -8.94 22.69 13.97
CA GLU A 168 -9.65 23.54 14.90
C GLU A 168 -9.01 23.47 16.29
N ARG A 169 -9.19 24.50 17.07
CA ARG A 169 -8.77 24.52 18.47
C ARG A 169 -9.81 23.74 19.28
N ILE A 170 -9.37 22.66 19.91
CA ILE A 170 -10.24 21.77 20.67
C ILE A 170 -9.80 21.79 22.14
N SER A 171 -10.77 21.89 23.04
CA SER A 171 -10.57 21.81 24.48
C SER A 171 -11.18 20.52 25.01
N VAL A 172 -10.39 19.69 25.67
CA VAL A 172 -10.86 18.41 26.22
C VAL A 172 -10.46 18.20 27.66
N ARG A 173 -11.23 17.35 28.34
CA ARG A 173 -10.88 16.78 29.65
C ARG A 173 -10.72 15.27 29.51
N PHE A 174 -9.58 14.72 29.91
CA PHE A 174 -9.31 13.30 29.85
C PHE A 174 -10.11 12.55 30.92
N LEU A 175 -10.84 11.50 30.51
CA LEU A 175 -11.58 10.60 31.38
C LEU A 175 -10.82 9.32 31.67
N SER A 176 -9.86 8.95 30.83
CA SER A 176 -9.02 7.77 31.02
C SER A 176 -7.55 8.11 30.84
N LYS A 177 -6.67 7.33 31.47
CA LYS A 177 -5.24 7.43 31.23
C LYS A 177 -4.95 7.11 29.76
N PRO A 178 -4.14 7.93 29.05
CA PRO A 178 -3.73 7.62 27.70
C PRO A 178 -2.98 6.28 27.61
N ILE A 179 -3.37 5.45 26.65
CA ILE A 179 -2.75 4.17 26.37
C ILE A 179 -1.87 4.33 25.13
N SER A 180 -0.57 4.04 25.30
CA SER A 180 0.39 4.04 24.21
C SER A 180 0.41 2.68 23.52
N ASN A 181 0.27 2.70 22.20
CA ASN A 181 0.42 1.56 21.32
C ASN A 181 1.48 1.91 20.24
N PRO A 182 2.23 0.96 19.66
CA PRO A 182 3.22 1.25 18.63
C PRO A 182 2.71 2.06 17.43
N LYS A 183 1.39 2.09 17.20
CA LYS A 183 0.77 2.80 16.06
C LYS A 183 0.05 4.09 16.43
N TYR A 184 -0.33 4.27 17.69
CA TYR A 184 -1.08 5.44 18.15
C TYR A 184 -1.11 5.53 19.68
N ILE A 185 -1.43 6.72 20.19
CA ILE A 185 -1.82 6.94 21.58
C ILE A 185 -3.33 7.17 21.58
N SER A 186 -4.05 6.57 22.51
CA SER A 186 -5.51 6.77 22.63
C SER A 186 -5.94 6.98 24.07
N ALA A 187 -7.01 7.74 24.25
CA ALA A 187 -7.67 7.97 25.54
C ALA A 187 -9.15 8.29 25.33
N THR A 188 -9.96 8.13 26.37
CA THR A 188 -11.32 8.66 26.37
C THR A 188 -11.29 10.09 26.90
N VAL A 189 -11.94 11.01 26.20
CA VAL A 189 -12.04 12.43 26.56
C VAL A 189 -13.48 12.91 26.52
N VAL A 190 -13.76 13.99 27.24
CA VAL A 190 -14.95 14.83 27.02
C VAL A 190 -14.51 16.11 26.35
N ASP A 191 -15.13 16.44 25.25
CA ASP A 191 -15.03 17.73 24.61
C ASP A 191 -15.74 18.77 25.46
N ILE A 192 -15.04 19.82 25.83
CA ILE A 192 -15.58 20.83 26.77
C ILE A 192 -16.63 21.71 26.08
N ASP A 193 -16.48 21.92 24.78
CA ASP A 193 -17.37 22.80 24.02
C ASP A 193 -18.73 22.13 23.74
N THR A 194 -18.72 20.80 23.49
CA THR A 194 -19.93 20.05 23.17
C THR A 194 -20.50 19.23 24.32
N GLY A 195 -19.67 18.90 25.33
CA GLY A 195 -20.02 18.00 26.43
C GLY A 195 -20.05 16.52 26.03
N GLU A 196 -19.74 16.19 24.79
CA GLU A 196 -19.78 14.82 24.26
C GLU A 196 -18.50 14.05 24.54
N LYS A 197 -18.63 12.72 24.60
CA LYS A 197 -17.47 11.82 24.77
C LYS A 197 -16.89 11.44 23.42
N TYR A 198 -15.58 11.49 23.32
CA TYR A 198 -14.79 11.14 22.14
C TYR A 198 -13.67 10.17 22.49
N THR A 199 -13.25 9.38 21.49
CA THR A 199 -11.97 8.69 21.52
C THR A 199 -10.89 9.64 20.99
N PHE A 200 -10.03 10.14 21.88
CA PHE A 200 -8.87 10.94 21.52
C PHE A 200 -7.77 10.05 20.93
N MET A 201 -7.15 10.48 19.83
CA MET A 201 -6.10 9.73 19.15
C MET A 201 -4.95 10.61 18.68
N VAL A 202 -3.72 10.14 18.93
CA VAL A 202 -2.49 10.68 18.35
C VAL A 202 -1.89 9.62 17.46
N LEU A 203 -1.84 9.88 16.16
CA LEU A 203 -1.29 8.92 15.17
C LEU A 203 0.24 8.99 15.17
N ASN A 204 0.92 7.90 14.77
CA ASN A 204 2.39 7.74 14.80
C ASN A 204 3.17 8.93 14.23
N LYS A 205 2.68 9.56 13.17
CA LYS A 205 3.34 10.73 12.55
C LYS A 205 3.35 11.96 13.44
N GLN A 206 2.55 11.97 14.50
CA GLN A 206 2.36 13.10 15.43
C GLN A 206 2.78 12.77 16.85
N THR A 207 3.23 11.53 17.11
CA THR A 207 3.64 11.07 18.43
C THR A 207 4.81 11.88 18.95
N ASP A 208 5.80 12.20 18.11
CA ASP A 208 6.95 13.01 18.48
C ASP A 208 6.52 14.42 18.88
N ALA A 209 5.66 15.06 18.10
CA ALA A 209 5.10 16.38 18.43
C ALA A 209 4.24 16.36 19.71
N PHE A 210 3.55 15.25 19.99
CA PHE A 210 2.78 15.06 21.22
C PHE A 210 3.69 14.89 22.44
N VAL A 211 4.82 14.21 22.29
CA VAL A 211 5.78 13.87 23.37
C VAL A 211 6.81 14.97 23.63
N GLU A 212 7.09 15.84 22.65
CA GLU A 212 8.15 16.86 22.73
C GLU A 212 8.05 17.84 23.91
N LYS A 213 6.90 17.96 24.57
CA LYS A 213 6.73 18.88 25.72
C LYS A 213 6.98 18.26 27.09
N SER A 214 7.16 16.93 27.19
CA SER A 214 7.50 16.24 28.44
C SER A 214 7.72 14.75 28.21
N THR A 215 8.38 14.06 29.12
CA THR A 215 8.43 12.59 29.07
C THR A 215 7.01 12.04 28.98
N LEU A 216 6.77 11.06 28.10
CA LEU A 216 5.46 10.49 27.82
C LEU A 216 4.64 10.20 29.10
N ASN A 217 5.29 9.72 30.15
CA ASN A 217 4.65 9.43 31.43
C ASN A 217 4.18 10.72 32.16
N ALA A 218 4.97 11.78 32.16
CA ALA A 218 4.58 13.04 32.82
C ALA A 218 3.44 13.74 32.08
N VAL A 219 3.40 13.65 30.72
CA VAL A 219 2.26 14.13 29.93
C VAL A 219 1.03 13.28 30.22
N CYS A 220 1.16 11.95 30.18
CA CYS A 220 0.05 11.05 30.44
C CYS A 220 -0.51 11.21 31.86
N ASP A 221 0.35 11.36 32.87
CA ASP A 221 -0.07 11.57 34.27
C ASP A 221 -0.67 12.97 34.47
N GLY A 222 -0.11 13.99 33.81
CA GLY A 222 -0.64 15.35 33.85
C GLY A 222 -2.02 15.45 33.14
N LEU A 223 -2.21 14.77 32.02
CA LEU A 223 -3.47 14.74 31.28
C LEU A 223 -4.55 13.97 32.05
N TYR A 224 -4.19 12.87 32.70
CA TYR A 224 -5.14 12.05 33.49
C TYR A 224 -5.65 12.75 34.75
N ALA A 225 -4.94 13.75 35.24
CA ALA A 225 -5.36 14.48 36.47
C ALA A 225 -6.65 15.33 36.30
N GLY A 226 -7.44 15.12 35.31
CA GLY A 226 -8.72 15.81 35.05
C GLY A 226 -8.57 17.28 34.63
N LYS A 227 -7.37 17.67 34.23
CA LYS A 227 -7.09 19.03 33.73
C LYS A 227 -7.67 19.19 32.30
N GLU A 228 -8.12 20.40 32.03
CA GLU A 228 -8.50 20.82 30.71
C GLU A 228 -7.25 21.07 29.84
N VAL A 229 -7.23 20.51 28.66
CA VAL A 229 -6.11 20.60 27.73
C VAL A 229 -6.61 21.13 26.40
N GLN A 230 -5.86 22.08 25.85
CA GLN A 230 -6.15 22.67 24.53
C GLN A 230 -5.06 22.32 23.54
N PHE A 231 -5.50 21.91 22.34
CA PHE A 231 -4.62 21.58 21.23
C PHE A 231 -5.32 21.88 19.89
N PHE A 232 -4.58 21.83 18.80
CA PHE A 232 -5.13 21.82 17.46
C PHE A 232 -5.38 20.39 17.03
N GLY A 233 -6.59 20.12 16.54
CA GLY A 233 -7.01 18.79 16.15
C GLY A 233 -8.21 18.81 15.23
N LYS A 234 -8.77 17.65 14.99
CA LYS A 234 -9.94 17.45 14.15
C LYS A 234 -10.94 16.52 14.81
N ARG A 235 -12.18 16.96 14.90
CA ARG A 235 -13.31 16.08 15.22
C ARG A 235 -13.64 15.22 14.00
N THR A 236 -13.79 13.92 14.18
CA THR A 236 -14.05 12.93 13.11
C THR A 236 -14.85 11.78 13.66
N GLU A 237 -15.19 10.84 12.80
CA GLU A 237 -15.87 9.60 13.14
C GLU A 237 -15.14 8.42 12.49
N PHE A 238 -15.00 7.32 13.22
CA PHE A 238 -14.45 6.08 12.69
C PHE A 238 -15.34 4.91 13.09
N ARG A 239 -15.92 4.22 12.11
CA ARG A 239 -16.85 3.10 12.30
C ARG A 239 -18.07 3.42 13.18
N GLY A 240 -18.59 4.66 13.07
CA GLY A 240 -19.71 5.11 13.89
C GLY A 240 -19.32 5.63 15.28
N GLU A 241 -18.03 5.61 15.64
CA GLU A 241 -17.55 6.09 16.93
C GLU A 241 -16.93 7.49 16.78
N PRO A 242 -17.35 8.48 17.60
CA PRO A 242 -16.80 9.82 17.53
C PRO A 242 -15.35 9.87 18.01
N GLN A 243 -14.50 10.52 17.22
CA GLN A 243 -13.07 10.62 17.50
C GLN A 243 -12.56 12.06 17.42
N ILE A 244 -11.52 12.36 18.19
CA ILE A 244 -10.72 13.58 18.07
C ILE A 244 -9.30 13.19 17.72
N LEU A 245 -8.82 13.64 16.56
CA LEU A 245 -7.45 13.45 16.10
C LEU A 245 -6.60 14.64 16.50
N PHE A 246 -5.52 14.38 17.23
CA PHE A 246 -4.52 15.39 17.59
C PHE A 246 -3.69 15.78 16.35
N SER A 247 -3.40 17.07 16.21
CA SER A 247 -2.51 17.60 15.17
C SER A 247 -1.27 18.27 15.75
N SER A 248 -1.42 19.20 16.68
CA SER A 248 -0.30 19.88 17.34
C SER A 248 -0.72 20.54 18.65
N TRP A 249 0.24 20.79 19.55
CA TRP A 249 0.03 21.66 20.68
C TRP A 249 -0.06 23.12 20.23
N LYS A 250 -0.69 23.93 21.09
CA LYS A 250 -0.77 25.38 20.90
C LYS A 250 0.58 26.04 21.16
#